data_95c0e860e2da6c465a12c4e994a06391
#
_entry.id   95c0e860e2da6c465a12c4e994a06391
#
_cell.length_a   1.000
_cell.length_b   1.000
_cell.length_c   1.000
_cell.angle_alpha   90.00
_cell.angle_beta   90.00
_cell.angle_gamma   90.00
#
_symmetry.space_group_name_H-M   'P 1'
#
loop_
_entity.id
_entity.type
_entity.pdbx_description
1 polymer ?
#
loop_
_entity_poly.entity_id
_entity_poly.type
_entity_poly.pdbx_seq_one_letter_code
_entity_poly.pdbx_strand_id
1 'polypeptide(L)'
;TLQMAKILKNRLLEEGYDVLMIREESDVQLDNVARTVIANNNADIHLALHWDSTEKDKGCFFMSVPSNKTYRAMEPVASHWQSHNALGTSLIEGLKTAGNKIFSSGAMEMDLTQTSYSTIPSVDIELGDKASSHTDAVLEKLAEGLVMGVNQYFDSAAGAK
;
A
#
# COMPACT_ATOMS: atom_id res chain seq x y z
N THR A 1 -1.17 -5.87 -12.03
CA THR A 1 -1.05 -5.81 -10.54
C THR A 1 -0.77 -7.17 -9.91
N LEU A 2 -1.42 -8.24 -10.36
CA LEU A 2 -1.22 -9.57 -9.75
C LEU A 2 0.23 -10.06 -9.85
N GLN A 3 0.90 -9.88 -10.99
CA GLN A 3 2.32 -10.21 -11.17
C GLN A 3 3.19 -9.43 -10.17
N MET A 4 2.93 -8.14 -10.00
CA MET A 4 3.61 -7.29 -9.03
C MET A 4 3.42 -7.80 -7.60
N ALA A 5 2.20 -8.16 -7.24
CA ALA A 5 1.88 -8.70 -5.93
C ALA A 5 2.60 -10.03 -5.64
N LYS A 6 2.72 -10.90 -6.64
CA LYS A 6 3.47 -12.17 -6.51
C LYS A 6 4.98 -11.94 -6.31
N ILE A 7 5.57 -10.99 -7.02
CA ILE A 7 6.97 -10.61 -6.82
C ILE A 7 7.18 -10.07 -5.40
N LEU A 8 6.33 -9.14 -4.97
CA LEU A 8 6.39 -8.58 -3.63
C LEU A 8 6.21 -9.66 -2.55
N LYS A 9 5.25 -10.59 -2.73
CA LYS A 9 5.06 -11.73 -1.83
C LYS A 9 6.37 -12.47 -1.60
N ASN A 10 7.05 -12.85 -2.68
CA ASN A 10 8.29 -13.62 -2.58
C ASN A 10 9.39 -12.85 -1.83
N ARG A 11 9.53 -11.56 -2.11
CA ARG A 11 10.52 -10.71 -1.44
C ARG A 11 10.21 -10.53 0.06
N LEU A 12 8.95 -10.36 0.42
CA LEU A 12 8.53 -10.27 1.83
C LEU A 12 8.74 -11.59 2.58
N LEU A 13 8.49 -12.74 1.94
CA LEU A 13 8.77 -14.05 2.52
C LEU A 13 10.27 -14.23 2.79
N GLU A 14 11.16 -13.77 1.88
CA GLU A 14 12.61 -13.78 2.07
C GLU A 14 13.05 -12.95 3.27
N GLU A 15 12.34 -11.88 3.59
CA GLU A 15 12.57 -11.03 4.77
C GLU A 15 12.00 -11.63 6.07
N GLY A 16 11.30 -12.74 6.00
CA GLY A 16 10.74 -13.43 7.17
C GLY A 16 9.31 -13.03 7.52
N TYR A 17 8.64 -12.26 6.69
CA TYR A 17 7.20 -11.96 6.87
C TYR A 17 6.34 -13.13 6.41
N ASP A 18 5.19 -13.31 7.07
CA ASP A 18 4.09 -14.12 6.54
C ASP A 18 3.28 -13.26 5.56
N VAL A 19 2.84 -13.84 4.46
CA VAL A 19 2.11 -13.10 3.42
C VAL A 19 0.82 -13.83 3.06
N LEU A 20 -0.31 -13.15 3.24
CA LEU A 20 -1.61 -13.58 2.76
C LEU A 20 -1.96 -12.83 1.48
N MET A 21 -2.11 -13.56 0.39
CA MET A 21 -2.64 -13.00 -0.86
C MET A 21 -4.17 -13.05 -0.82
N ILE A 22 -4.83 -11.89 -0.93
CA ILE A 22 -6.31 -11.82 -0.97
C ILE A 22 -6.85 -12.43 -2.26
N ARG A 23 -6.07 -12.34 -3.36
CA ARG A 23 -6.31 -13.11 -4.57
C ARG A 23 -5.00 -13.64 -5.14
N GLU A 24 -5.02 -14.85 -5.67
CA GLU A 24 -3.86 -15.48 -6.32
C GLU A 24 -4.08 -15.71 -7.82
N GLU A 25 -5.30 -15.52 -8.28
CA GLU A 25 -5.69 -15.68 -9.69
C GLU A 25 -6.32 -14.39 -10.22
N SER A 26 -6.32 -14.23 -11.54
CA SER A 26 -6.82 -13.01 -12.17
C SER A 26 -8.35 -12.90 -12.17
N ASP A 27 -9.05 -14.02 -12.10
CA ASP A 27 -10.52 -14.07 -12.20
C ASP A 27 -11.21 -14.25 -10.84
N VAL A 28 -10.69 -13.59 -9.81
CA VAL A 28 -11.32 -13.55 -8.48
C VAL A 28 -12.02 -12.21 -8.30
N GLN A 29 -13.34 -12.26 -8.09
CA GLN A 29 -14.16 -11.08 -7.83
C GLN A 29 -14.50 -10.99 -6.34
N LEU A 30 -13.81 -10.08 -5.65
CA LEU A 30 -14.10 -9.71 -4.27
C LEU A 30 -14.30 -8.20 -4.22
N ASP A 31 -15.39 -7.77 -3.59
CA ASP A 31 -15.61 -6.34 -3.35
C ASP A 31 -14.62 -5.78 -2.32
N ASN A 32 -14.54 -4.45 -2.22
CA ASN A 32 -13.59 -3.79 -1.35
C ASN A 32 -13.85 -4.03 0.14
N VAL A 33 -15.11 -4.22 0.54
CA VAL A 33 -15.48 -4.54 1.93
C VAL A 33 -14.97 -5.94 2.29
N ALA A 34 -15.23 -6.92 1.43
CA ALA A 34 -14.76 -8.29 1.64
C ALA A 34 -13.23 -8.37 1.77
N ARG A 35 -12.50 -7.67 0.92
CA ARG A 35 -11.03 -7.59 0.97
C ARG A 35 -10.55 -6.99 2.29
N THR A 36 -11.19 -5.92 2.73
CA THR A 36 -10.86 -5.23 3.98
C THR A 36 -11.12 -6.13 5.20
N VAL A 37 -12.25 -6.85 5.22
CA VAL A 37 -12.58 -7.79 6.30
C VAL A 37 -11.56 -8.93 6.38
N ILE A 38 -11.17 -9.50 5.24
CA ILE A 38 -10.14 -10.55 5.20
C ILE A 38 -8.82 -10.03 5.80
N ALA A 39 -8.38 -8.85 5.41
CA ALA A 39 -7.17 -8.25 5.94
C ALA A 39 -7.27 -7.97 7.43
N ASN A 40 -8.35 -7.34 7.90
CA ASN A 40 -8.57 -7.03 9.31
C ASN A 40 -8.49 -8.26 10.22
N ASN A 41 -8.95 -9.40 9.75
CA ASN A 41 -9.05 -10.62 10.55
C ASN A 41 -7.77 -11.48 10.50
N ASN A 42 -6.84 -11.22 9.59
CA ASN A 42 -5.74 -12.14 9.32
C ASN A 42 -4.35 -11.49 9.24
N ALA A 43 -4.22 -10.17 9.26
CA ALA A 43 -2.95 -9.51 9.00
C ALA A 43 -2.66 -8.35 9.95
N ASP A 44 -1.39 -7.94 10.01
CA ASP A 44 -0.93 -6.79 10.77
C ASP A 44 -0.92 -5.51 9.93
N ILE A 45 -0.78 -5.62 8.61
CA ILE A 45 -0.93 -4.53 7.65
C ILE A 45 -1.64 -5.01 6.39
N HIS A 46 -2.23 -4.08 5.65
CA HIS A 46 -2.90 -4.36 4.38
C HIS A 46 -2.37 -3.44 3.28
N LEU A 47 -1.88 -4.02 2.19
CA LEU A 47 -1.41 -3.30 1.02
C LEU A 47 -2.28 -3.64 -0.19
N ALA A 48 -2.88 -2.63 -0.81
CA ALA A 48 -3.56 -2.76 -2.10
C ALA A 48 -2.71 -2.08 -3.18
N LEU A 49 -2.24 -2.87 -4.15
CA LEU A 49 -1.36 -2.41 -5.22
C LEU A 49 -2.15 -2.10 -6.48
N HIS A 50 -1.91 -0.94 -7.06
CA HIS A 50 -2.63 -0.45 -8.24
C HIS A 50 -1.69 0.14 -9.30
N TRP A 51 -2.20 0.19 -10.52
CA TRP A 51 -1.71 1.04 -11.61
C TRP A 51 -2.76 2.09 -11.91
N ASP A 52 -2.40 3.37 -11.79
CA ASP A 52 -3.32 4.47 -12.04
C ASP A 52 -3.85 4.43 -13.49
N SER A 53 -5.06 4.89 -13.68
CA SER A 53 -5.74 4.90 -14.98
C SER A 53 -5.21 5.95 -15.97
N THR A 54 -4.35 6.85 -15.53
CA THR A 54 -3.75 7.88 -16.39
C THR A 54 -2.66 7.32 -17.31
N GLU A 55 -2.23 8.13 -18.27
CA GLU A 55 -1.18 7.79 -19.25
C GLU A 55 -0.07 8.86 -19.25
N LYS A 56 0.31 9.35 -18.05
CA LYS A 56 1.24 10.46 -17.87
C LYS A 56 2.61 10.05 -17.34
N ASP A 57 2.79 8.76 -17.01
CA ASP A 57 3.99 8.26 -16.35
C ASP A 57 4.36 9.09 -15.11
N LYS A 58 3.39 9.27 -14.22
CA LYS A 58 3.51 10.15 -13.05
C LYS A 58 4.46 9.64 -11.98
N GLY A 59 4.50 8.35 -11.76
CA GLY A 59 5.23 7.73 -10.65
C GLY A 59 4.32 7.27 -9.51
N CYS A 60 4.94 6.91 -8.39
CA CYS A 60 4.26 6.30 -7.24
C CYS A 60 3.62 7.33 -6.32
N PHE A 61 2.45 7.00 -5.78
CA PHE A 61 1.80 7.76 -4.70
C PHE A 61 0.79 6.88 -3.98
N PHE A 62 0.50 7.19 -2.73
CA PHE A 62 -0.54 6.49 -1.98
C PHE A 62 -1.73 7.39 -1.70
N MET A 63 -2.88 6.76 -1.45
CA MET A 63 -4.10 7.47 -1.05
C MET A 63 -4.05 7.72 0.46
N SER A 64 -3.77 8.97 0.86
CA SER A 64 -3.76 9.37 2.25
C SER A 64 -5.17 9.60 2.77
N VAL A 65 -5.36 9.42 4.07
CA VAL A 65 -6.65 9.69 4.71
C VAL A 65 -6.93 11.19 4.68
N PRO A 66 -8.11 11.61 4.17
CA PRO A 66 -8.44 13.03 4.09
C PRO A 66 -8.32 13.77 5.43
N SER A 67 -7.89 15.03 5.39
CA SER A 67 -7.76 15.90 6.56
C SER A 67 -9.10 16.43 7.10
N ASN A 68 -10.22 15.90 6.61
CA ASN A 68 -11.57 16.26 7.04
C ASN A 68 -11.81 15.83 8.49
N LYS A 69 -12.14 16.78 9.35
CA LYS A 69 -12.32 16.53 10.80
C LYS A 69 -13.46 15.56 11.09
N THR A 70 -14.56 15.64 10.38
CA THR A 70 -15.72 14.76 10.56
C THR A 70 -15.36 13.32 10.18
N TYR A 71 -14.69 13.12 9.05
CA TYR A 71 -14.25 11.81 8.59
C TYR A 71 -13.27 11.18 9.59
N ARG A 72 -12.28 11.94 10.07
CA ARG A 72 -11.30 11.47 11.06
C ARG A 72 -11.86 11.27 12.47
N ALA A 73 -13.05 11.78 12.76
CA ALA A 73 -13.70 11.58 14.05
C ALA A 73 -14.54 10.30 14.12
N MET A 74 -14.81 9.65 12.98
CA MET A 74 -15.61 8.43 12.93
C MET A 74 -14.72 7.19 13.06
N GLU A 75 -15.14 6.23 13.90
CA GLU A 75 -14.47 4.94 13.95
C GLU A 75 -14.82 4.06 12.74
N PRO A 76 -13.89 3.22 12.25
CA PRO A 76 -12.52 2.96 12.76
C PRO A 76 -11.46 3.99 12.33
N VAL A 77 -11.80 4.97 11.51
CA VAL A 77 -10.86 5.97 11.00
C VAL A 77 -10.16 6.72 12.14
N ALA A 78 -10.91 7.15 13.15
CA ALA A 78 -10.39 7.92 14.28
C ALA A 78 -9.18 7.24 14.95
N SER A 79 -9.25 5.93 15.16
CA SER A 79 -8.19 5.16 15.81
C SER A 79 -7.04 4.75 14.89
N HIS A 80 -7.21 4.80 13.56
CA HIS A 80 -6.28 4.16 12.62
C HIS A 80 -5.70 5.08 11.53
N TRP A 81 -6.26 6.28 11.31
CA TRP A 81 -5.83 7.12 10.18
C TRP A 81 -4.35 7.51 10.24
N GLN A 82 -3.81 7.74 11.44
CA GLN A 82 -2.39 8.08 11.60
C GLN A 82 -1.50 6.90 11.18
N SER A 83 -1.87 5.68 11.55
CA SER A 83 -1.13 4.47 11.14
C SER A 83 -1.24 4.21 9.65
N HIS A 84 -2.39 4.47 9.03
CA HIS A 84 -2.54 4.39 7.58
C HIS A 84 -1.57 5.33 6.87
N ASN A 85 -1.57 6.60 7.27
CA ASN A 85 -0.70 7.61 6.67
C ASN A 85 0.79 7.34 6.95
N ALA A 86 1.13 6.86 8.15
CA ALA A 86 2.51 6.49 8.49
C ALA A 86 3.03 5.34 7.63
N LEU A 87 2.22 4.29 7.42
CA LEU A 87 2.57 3.18 6.55
C LEU A 87 2.77 3.68 5.11
N GLY A 88 1.85 4.49 4.58
CA GLY A 88 1.95 5.06 3.24
C GLY A 88 3.22 5.89 3.06
N THR A 89 3.54 6.73 4.02
CA THR A 89 4.78 7.55 4.00
C THR A 89 6.02 6.67 3.99
N SER A 90 6.07 5.64 4.82
CA SER A 90 7.20 4.69 4.83
C SER A 90 7.38 3.96 3.51
N LEU A 91 6.28 3.54 2.87
CA LEU A 91 6.33 2.90 1.55
C LEU A 91 6.89 3.85 0.48
N ILE A 92 6.45 5.10 0.46
CA ILE A 92 6.94 6.11 -0.48
C ILE A 92 8.43 6.40 -0.26
N GLU A 93 8.88 6.51 0.97
CA GLU A 93 10.30 6.70 1.28
C GLU A 93 11.15 5.51 0.82
N GLY A 94 10.68 4.28 1.03
CA GLY A 94 11.33 3.08 0.53
C GLY A 94 11.40 3.05 -1.00
N LEU A 95 10.31 3.36 -1.68
CA LEU A 95 10.26 3.44 -3.15
C LEU A 95 11.23 4.50 -3.70
N LYS A 96 11.28 5.66 -3.07
CA LYS A 96 12.20 6.74 -3.44
C LYS A 96 13.64 6.32 -3.23
N THR A 97 13.98 5.70 -2.12
CA THR A 97 15.32 5.22 -1.80
C THR A 97 15.78 4.17 -2.81
N ALA A 98 14.91 3.27 -3.24
CA ALA A 98 15.19 2.30 -4.29
C ALA A 98 15.30 2.92 -5.70
N GLY A 99 15.05 4.23 -5.83
CA GLY A 99 15.20 4.97 -7.09
C GLY A 99 13.96 4.97 -7.98
N ASN A 100 12.79 4.66 -7.43
CA ASN A 100 11.53 4.77 -8.17
C ASN A 100 11.06 6.22 -8.25
N LYS A 101 10.38 6.55 -9.34
CA LYS A 101 9.78 7.87 -9.55
C LYS A 101 8.58 8.06 -8.61
N ILE A 102 8.52 9.19 -7.94
CA ILE A 102 7.44 9.57 -7.03
C ILE A 102 6.63 10.71 -7.63
N PHE A 103 5.31 10.58 -7.60
CA PHE A 103 4.40 11.64 -8.03
C PHE A 103 4.21 12.68 -6.91
N SER A 104 4.53 13.94 -7.21
CA SER A 104 4.36 15.07 -6.28
C SER A 104 4.99 14.79 -4.91
N SER A 105 4.22 14.93 -3.82
CA SER A 105 4.66 14.59 -2.46
C SER A 105 4.59 13.09 -2.13
N GLY A 106 4.10 12.27 -3.05
CA GLY A 106 3.86 10.84 -2.82
C GLY A 106 2.52 10.52 -2.16
N ALA A 107 1.68 11.52 -1.87
CA ALA A 107 0.39 11.33 -1.24
C ALA A 107 -0.71 12.14 -1.94
N MET A 108 -1.90 11.54 -2.03
CA MET A 108 -3.11 12.21 -2.51
C MET A 108 -4.25 11.85 -1.57
N GLU A 109 -4.94 12.85 -1.03
CA GLU A 109 -6.07 12.61 -0.14
C GLU A 109 -7.27 12.02 -0.91
N MET A 110 -7.78 10.90 -0.39
CA MET A 110 -9.00 10.28 -0.92
C MET A 110 -9.65 9.43 0.16
N ASP A 111 -10.97 9.55 0.31
CA ASP A 111 -11.74 8.63 1.14
C ASP A 111 -11.98 7.33 0.38
N LEU A 112 -11.58 6.22 0.99
CA LEU A 112 -11.68 4.89 0.40
C LEU A 112 -12.41 3.94 1.34
N THR A 113 -13.14 2.99 0.78
CA THR A 113 -13.72 1.87 1.53
C THR A 113 -12.66 1.18 2.39
N GLN A 114 -11.48 0.93 1.83
CA GLN A 114 -10.39 0.28 2.53
C GLN A 114 -10.01 1.03 3.81
N THR A 115 -9.74 2.33 3.76
CA THR A 115 -9.34 3.11 4.93
C THR A 115 -10.51 3.47 5.83
N SER A 116 -11.74 3.50 5.30
CA SER A 116 -12.95 3.75 6.10
C SER A 116 -13.29 2.59 7.05
N TYR A 117 -12.96 1.36 6.68
CA TYR A 117 -13.33 0.15 7.44
C TYR A 117 -12.14 -0.66 7.97
N SER A 118 -10.91 -0.30 7.65
CA SER A 118 -9.73 -1.01 8.15
C SER A 118 -9.50 -0.77 9.63
N THR A 119 -9.23 -1.86 10.35
CA THR A 119 -8.84 -1.86 11.78
C THR A 119 -7.36 -2.18 11.96
N ILE A 120 -6.61 -2.26 10.88
CA ILE A 120 -5.16 -2.41 10.83
C ILE A 120 -4.58 -1.34 9.90
N PRO A 121 -3.30 -0.99 9.99
CA PRO A 121 -2.67 -0.07 9.04
C PRO A 121 -2.87 -0.56 7.61
N SER A 122 -3.44 0.30 6.76
CA SER A 122 -3.91 -0.10 5.43
C SER A 122 -3.62 1.00 4.41
N VAL A 123 -3.04 0.63 3.27
CA VAL A 123 -2.64 1.56 2.21
C VAL A 123 -3.08 1.05 0.86
N ASP A 124 -3.70 1.94 0.09
CA ASP A 124 -3.90 1.83 -1.34
C ASP A 124 -2.79 2.65 -2.02
N ILE A 125 -1.97 2.00 -2.84
CA ILE A 125 -0.81 2.63 -3.47
C ILE A 125 -0.81 2.42 -4.98
N GLU A 126 -0.62 3.53 -5.70
CA GLU A 126 -0.38 3.54 -7.14
C GLU A 126 1.12 3.45 -7.40
N LEU A 127 1.53 2.45 -8.17
CA LEU A 127 2.96 2.16 -8.43
C LEU A 127 3.44 2.71 -9.79
N GLY A 128 2.57 3.33 -10.51
CA GLY A 128 2.75 3.89 -11.83
C GLY A 128 1.39 4.00 -12.51
N ASP A 129 1.38 4.16 -13.81
CA ASP A 129 0.16 4.22 -14.60
C ASP A 129 0.29 3.43 -15.91
N LYS A 130 -0.68 3.60 -16.82
CA LYS A 130 -0.70 2.86 -18.09
C LYS A 130 0.48 3.18 -19.01
N ALA A 131 1.08 4.36 -18.89
CA ALA A 131 2.22 4.77 -19.70
C ALA A 131 3.57 4.37 -19.08
N SER A 132 3.59 3.98 -17.81
CA SER A 132 4.82 3.56 -17.15
C SER A 132 5.28 2.17 -17.65
N SER A 133 6.58 1.92 -17.55
CA SER A 133 7.14 0.61 -17.90
C SER A 133 6.73 -0.43 -16.85
N HIS A 134 6.39 -1.63 -17.32
CA HIS A 134 6.02 -2.78 -16.47
C HIS A 134 6.93 -3.99 -16.75
N THR A 135 8.18 -3.74 -17.09
CA THR A 135 9.19 -4.79 -17.27
C THR A 135 9.52 -5.46 -15.93
N ASP A 136 10.06 -6.67 -15.98
CA ASP A 136 10.45 -7.40 -14.76
C ASP A 136 11.46 -6.58 -13.92
N ALA A 137 12.41 -5.90 -14.55
CA ALA A 137 13.37 -5.03 -13.86
C ALA A 137 12.69 -3.88 -13.12
N VAL A 138 11.67 -3.26 -13.70
CA VAL A 138 10.87 -2.21 -13.04
C VAL A 138 10.07 -2.78 -11.87
N LEU A 139 9.42 -3.92 -12.06
CA LEU A 139 8.63 -4.57 -11.01
C LEU A 139 9.51 -5.00 -9.82
N GLU A 140 10.71 -5.51 -10.07
CA GLU A 140 11.68 -5.86 -9.02
C GLU A 140 12.14 -4.63 -8.24
N LYS A 141 12.40 -3.53 -8.91
CA LYS A 141 12.77 -2.26 -8.28
C LYS A 141 11.66 -1.68 -7.42
N LEU A 142 10.41 -1.80 -7.87
CA LEU A 142 9.24 -1.44 -7.07
C LEU A 142 9.11 -2.33 -5.84
N ALA A 143 9.28 -3.65 -6.00
CA ALA A 143 9.24 -4.60 -4.89
C ALA A 143 10.32 -4.30 -3.85
N GLU A 144 11.55 -4.02 -4.28
CA GLU A 144 12.64 -3.61 -3.39
C GLU A 144 12.24 -2.39 -2.54
N GLY A 145 11.71 -1.35 -3.17
CA GLY A 145 11.27 -0.14 -2.47
C GLY A 145 10.14 -0.40 -1.49
N LEU A 146 9.16 -1.23 -1.86
CA LEU A 146 8.06 -1.60 -0.97
C LEU A 146 8.55 -2.40 0.24
N VAL A 147 9.47 -3.34 0.05
CA VAL A 147 10.08 -4.11 1.15
C VAL A 147 10.83 -3.17 2.10
N MET A 148 11.63 -2.24 1.59
CA MET A 148 12.31 -1.23 2.41
C MET A 148 11.30 -0.42 3.23
N GLY A 149 10.19 -0.01 2.63
CA GLY A 149 9.13 0.74 3.31
C GLY A 149 8.43 -0.08 4.40
N VAL A 150 8.13 -1.34 4.15
CA VAL A 150 7.55 -2.25 5.14
C VAL A 150 8.49 -2.44 6.32
N ASN A 151 9.77 -2.72 6.07
CA ASN A 151 10.78 -2.85 7.11
C ASN A 151 10.89 -1.58 7.96
N GLN A 152 10.95 -0.42 7.34
CA GLN A 152 11.02 0.87 8.02
C GLN A 152 9.78 1.11 8.90
N TYR A 153 8.61 0.79 8.41
CA TYR A 153 7.38 0.96 9.17
C TYR A 153 7.37 0.11 10.43
N PHE A 154 7.69 -1.18 10.33
CA PHE A 154 7.71 -2.07 11.48
C PHE A 154 8.83 -1.73 12.47
N ASP A 155 9.99 -1.33 12.00
CA ASP A 155 11.09 -0.89 12.86
C ASP A 155 10.70 0.36 13.66
N SER A 156 10.05 1.33 13.03
CA SER A 156 9.55 2.55 13.68
C SER A 156 8.45 2.24 14.69
N ALA A 157 7.51 1.35 14.35
CA ALA A 157 6.43 0.93 15.24
C ALA A 157 6.96 0.15 16.45
N ALA A 158 7.99 -0.71 16.26
CA ALA A 158 8.65 -1.42 17.36
C ALA A 158 9.40 -0.45 18.29
N GLY A 159 10.00 0.61 17.76
CA GLY A 159 10.70 1.64 18.54
C GLY A 159 9.75 2.56 19.32
N ALA A 160 8.46 2.59 18.98
CA ALA A 160 7.44 3.42 19.64
C ALA A 160 6.76 2.73 20.84
N LYS A 161 7.16 1.50 21.21
CA LYS A 161 6.59 0.74 22.34
C LYS A 161 7.35 0.98 23.64
#